data_4eaef5ebeceb1b55cd027d123ee88e32
#
_entry.id   4eaef5ebeceb1b55cd027d123ee88e32
#
_cell.length_a   1.000
_cell.length_b   1.000
_cell.length_c   1.000
_cell.angle_alpha   90.00
_cell.angle_beta   90.00
_cell.angle_gamma   90.00
#
_symmetry.space_group_name_H-M   'P 1'
#
loop_
_entity.id
_entity.type
_entity.pdbx_description
1 polymer ?
#
loop_
_entity_poly.entity_id
_entity_poly.type
_entity_poly.pdbx_seq_one_letter_code
_entity_poly.pdbx_strand_id
1 'polypeptide(L)' 'MWDQVADCESDGDWAADTGNGYYGGLQIWPPTWREAGGLDYAARPDLASRRQQISVAREILREQGWEAWGGCARDLGLLK' A
#
# COMPACT_ATOMS: atom_id res chain seq x y z
N MET A 1 -6.95 -10.85 -1.61
CA MET A 1 -5.76 -10.44 -2.37
C MET A 1 -4.95 -9.35 -1.67
N TRP A 2 -5.56 -8.24 -1.29
CA TRP A 2 -4.85 -7.16 -0.61
C TRP A 2 -4.32 -7.56 0.76
N ASP A 3 -5.03 -8.44 1.48
CA ASP A 3 -4.53 -8.94 2.76
C ASP A 3 -3.24 -9.74 2.58
N GLN A 4 -3.12 -10.46 1.46
CA GLN A 4 -1.89 -11.21 1.15
C GLN A 4 -0.73 -10.26 0.88
N VAL A 5 -0.98 -9.17 0.18
CA VAL A 5 0.04 -8.15 -0.05
C VAL A 5 0.46 -7.51 1.27
N ALA A 6 -0.51 -7.18 2.13
CA ALA A 6 -0.23 -6.60 3.44
C ALA A 6 0.57 -7.57 4.31
N ASP A 7 0.22 -8.86 4.30
CA ASP A 7 0.98 -9.85 5.06
C ASP A 7 2.44 -9.88 4.62
N CYS A 8 2.69 -9.77 3.33
CA CYS A 8 4.05 -9.73 2.80
C CYS A 8 4.77 -8.42 3.12
N GLU A 9 4.08 -7.28 2.99
CA GLU A 9 4.70 -5.97 3.14
C GLU A 9 4.90 -5.57 4.61
N SER A 10 3.95 -5.89 5.48
CA SER A 10 3.93 -5.35 6.85
C SER A 10 3.52 -6.38 7.89
N ASP A 11 3.54 -7.67 7.56
CA ASP A 11 3.02 -8.73 8.44
C ASP A 11 1.55 -8.47 8.81
N GLY A 12 0.81 -7.81 7.92
CA GLY A 12 -0.61 -7.53 8.14
C GLY A 12 -0.87 -6.34 9.05
N ASP A 13 0.12 -5.52 9.33
CA ASP A 13 -0.04 -4.36 10.20
C ASP A 13 -0.48 -3.13 9.39
N TRP A 14 -1.78 -2.89 9.35
CA TRP A 14 -2.35 -1.77 8.61
C TRP A 14 -1.98 -0.40 9.20
N ALA A 15 -1.45 -0.37 10.40
CA ALA A 15 -0.97 0.86 11.06
C ALA A 15 0.56 0.95 11.08
N ALA A 16 1.24 0.19 10.22
CA ALA A 16 2.70 0.11 10.23
C ALA A 16 3.36 1.47 10.02
N ASP A 17 4.30 1.78 10.90
CA ASP A 17 5.11 3.00 10.86
C ASP A 17 6.45 2.64 11.49
N THR A 18 7.34 2.03 10.68
CA THR A 18 8.60 1.47 11.19
C THR A 18 9.80 2.39 10.97
N GLY A 19 9.57 3.59 10.43
CA GLY A 19 10.65 4.54 10.20
C GLY A 19 11.42 4.33 8.90
N ASN A 20 10.94 3.44 8.02
CA ASN A 20 11.61 3.16 6.74
C ASN A 20 11.12 4.06 5.59
N GLY A 21 10.23 5.00 5.86
CA GLY A 21 9.69 5.91 4.86
C GLY A 21 8.44 5.39 4.14
N TYR A 22 8.00 4.17 4.44
CA TYR A 22 6.79 3.57 3.89
C TYR A 22 5.82 3.30 5.03
N TYR A 23 4.52 3.41 4.76
CA TYR A 23 3.52 3.42 5.83
C TYR A 23 2.32 2.54 5.48
N GLY A 24 1.68 2.04 6.53
CA GLY A 24 0.44 1.28 6.43
C GLY A 24 0.64 -0.17 6.07
N GLY A 25 -0.47 -0.87 5.92
CA GLY A 25 -0.44 -2.31 5.63
C GLY A 25 0.22 -2.64 4.30
N LEU A 26 0.11 -1.76 3.33
CA LEU A 26 0.63 -1.98 1.98
C LEU A 26 1.94 -1.23 1.73
N GLN A 27 2.51 -0.61 2.75
CA GLN A 27 3.82 0.05 2.67
C GLN A 27 3.88 1.05 1.51
N ILE A 28 2.98 2.03 1.56
CA ILE A 28 2.86 3.05 0.52
C ILE A 28 3.73 4.25 0.89
N TRP A 29 4.46 4.76 -0.11
CA TRP A 29 5.28 5.94 0.03
C TRP A 29 4.41 7.20 0.06
N PRO A 30 4.68 8.18 0.95
CA PRO A 30 3.82 9.35 1.09
C PRO A 30 3.54 10.13 -0.21
N PRO A 31 4.53 10.42 -1.07
CA PRO A 31 4.21 11.08 -2.35
C PRO A 31 3.26 10.28 -3.22
N THR A 32 3.42 8.95 -3.27
CA THR A 32 2.52 8.08 -4.04
C THR A 32 1.11 8.11 -3.44
N TRP A 33 1.02 8.07 -2.10
CA TRP A 33 -0.26 8.18 -1.40
C TRP A 33 -0.99 9.46 -1.79
N ARG A 34 -0.27 10.58 -1.79
CA ARG A 34 -0.84 11.88 -2.14
C ARG A 34 -1.29 11.91 -3.59
N GLU A 35 -0.45 11.43 -4.50
CA GLU A 35 -0.76 11.44 -5.93
C GLU A 35 -1.96 10.56 -6.27
N ALA A 36 -2.15 9.49 -5.55
CA ALA A 36 -3.27 8.57 -5.79
C ALA A 36 -4.56 8.96 -5.07
N GLY A 37 -4.59 10.12 -4.43
CA GLY A 37 -5.80 10.62 -3.78
C GLY A 37 -5.93 10.27 -2.32
N GLY A 38 -4.86 9.77 -1.69
CA GLY A 38 -4.90 9.34 -0.30
C GLY A 38 -5.22 10.44 0.69
N LEU A 39 -4.89 11.69 0.35
CA LEU A 39 -5.15 12.81 1.25
C LEU A 39 -6.65 13.05 1.48
N ASP A 40 -7.51 12.51 0.64
CA ASP A 40 -8.96 12.57 0.87
C ASP A 40 -9.35 11.78 2.12
N TYR A 41 -8.51 10.87 2.57
CA TYR A 41 -8.77 10.01 3.72
C TYR A 41 -7.91 10.35 4.93
N ALA A 42 -6.61 10.52 4.74
CA ALA A 42 -5.67 10.74 5.83
C ALA A 42 -4.37 11.33 5.29
N ALA A 43 -3.58 11.94 6.17
CA ALA A 43 -2.31 12.55 5.79
C ALA A 43 -1.27 11.49 5.38
N ARG A 44 -1.35 10.27 5.94
CA ARG A 44 -0.44 9.16 5.64
C ARG A 44 -1.24 7.86 5.58
N PRO A 45 -0.71 6.86 4.86
CA PRO A 45 -1.42 5.56 4.74
C PRO A 45 -1.74 4.91 6.08
N ASP A 46 -0.82 4.93 7.03
CA ASP A 46 -0.98 4.26 8.32
C ASP A 46 -2.09 4.87 9.18
N LEU A 47 -2.49 6.10 8.88
CA LEU A 47 -3.55 6.81 9.60
C LEU A 47 -4.93 6.56 8.99
N ALA A 48 -4.98 5.91 7.82
CA ALA A 48 -6.24 5.57 7.15
C ALA A 48 -6.68 4.17 7.54
N SER A 49 -7.97 3.88 7.36
CA SER A 49 -8.49 2.55 7.62
C SER A 49 -7.97 1.56 6.56
N ARG A 50 -8.05 0.26 6.87
CA ARG A 50 -7.71 -0.79 5.91
C ARG A 50 -8.45 -0.58 4.59
N ARG A 51 -9.76 -0.32 4.65
CA ARG A 51 -10.58 -0.11 3.46
C ARG A 51 -10.11 1.08 2.64
N GLN A 52 -9.77 2.18 3.32
CA GLN A 52 -9.28 3.39 2.65
C GLN A 52 -7.92 3.15 2.00
N GLN A 53 -7.04 2.44 2.67
CA GLN A 53 -5.74 2.08 2.12
C GLN A 53 -5.90 1.23 0.86
N ILE A 54 -6.82 0.27 0.88
CA ILE A 54 -7.09 -0.57 -0.29
C ILE A 54 -7.66 0.27 -1.44
N SER A 55 -8.54 1.21 -1.13
CA SER A 55 -9.11 2.10 -2.14
C SER A 55 -8.03 2.87 -2.89
N VAL A 56 -7.08 3.43 -2.14
CA VAL A 56 -5.95 4.15 -2.74
C VAL A 56 -5.02 3.19 -3.47
N ALA A 57 -4.81 2.00 -2.92
CA ALA A 57 -3.97 0.98 -3.55
C ALA A 57 -4.50 0.57 -4.93
N ARG A 58 -5.83 0.48 -5.07
CA ARG A 58 -6.44 0.18 -6.36
C ARG A 58 -6.12 1.25 -7.40
N GLU A 59 -6.08 2.50 -6.99
CA GLU A 59 -5.71 3.59 -7.87
C GLU A 59 -4.23 3.50 -8.26
N ILE A 60 -3.36 3.21 -7.30
CA ILE A 60 -1.94 3.02 -7.55
C ILE A 60 -1.74 1.85 -8.53
N LEU A 61 -2.47 0.75 -8.32
CA LEU A 61 -2.39 -0.42 -9.19
C LEU A 61 -2.78 -0.06 -10.62
N ARG A 62 -3.83 0.73 -10.79
CA ARG A 62 -4.29 1.14 -12.10
C ARG A 62 -3.24 1.99 -12.83
N GLU A 63 -2.54 2.86 -12.10
CA GLU A 63 -1.57 3.78 -12.67
C GLU A 63 -0.19 3.17 -12.88
N GLN A 64 0.26 2.34 -11.93
CA GLN A 64 1.63 1.82 -11.91
C GLN A 64 1.71 0.31 -12.10
N GLY A 65 0.61 -0.40 -11.94
CA GLY A 65 0.61 -1.86 -11.98
C GLY A 65 1.18 -2.45 -10.69
N TRP A 66 1.32 -3.77 -10.68
CA TRP A 66 1.83 -4.49 -9.51
C TRP A 66 3.28 -4.17 -9.18
N GLU A 67 4.00 -3.51 -10.09
CA GLU A 67 5.38 -3.12 -9.84
C GLU A 67 5.52 -2.16 -8.64
N ALA A 68 4.44 -1.48 -8.26
CA ALA A 68 4.43 -0.66 -7.06
C ALA A 68 4.73 -1.49 -5.79
N TRP A 69 4.45 -2.80 -5.84
CA TRP A 69 4.73 -3.75 -4.76
C TRP A 69 5.68 -4.84 -5.22
N GLY A 70 6.65 -4.51 -6.05
CA GLY A 70 7.49 -5.40 -6.83
C GLY A 70 7.86 -6.73 -6.20
N GLY A 71 8.56 -6.72 -5.05
CA GLY A 71 9.00 -7.95 -4.40
C GLY A 71 7.84 -8.83 -3.95
N CYS A 72 6.89 -8.24 -3.22
CA CYS A 72 5.73 -8.99 -2.72
C CYS A 72 4.82 -9.44 -3.84
N ALA A 73 4.61 -8.59 -4.85
CA ALA A 73 3.77 -8.97 -5.99
C ALA A 73 4.38 -10.14 -6.75
N ARG A 74 5.71 -10.16 -6.88
CA ARG A 74 6.40 -11.29 -7.54
C ARG A 74 6.24 -12.56 -6.73
N ASP A 75 6.44 -12.47 -5.41
CA ASP A 75 6.34 -13.62 -4.51
C ASP A 75 4.93 -14.21 -4.51
N LEU A 76 3.92 -13.37 -4.71
CA LEU A 76 2.52 -13.80 -4.72
C LEU A 76 2.04 -14.22 -6.11
N GLY A 77 2.91 -14.15 -7.13
CA GLY A 77 2.53 -14.53 -8.49
C GLY A 77 1.68 -13.50 -9.22
N LEU A 78 1.65 -12.27 -8.72
CA LEU A 78 0.88 -11.18 -9.34
C LEU A 78 1.67 -10.45 -10.43
N LEU A 79 2.99 -10.56 -10.38
CA LEU A 79 3.92 -10.00 -11.35
C LEU A 79 4.56 -11.14 -12.13
N LYS A 80 4.50 -11.07 -13.44
CA LYS A 80 5.10 -12.11 -14.31
C LYS A 80 6.47 -11.70 -14.79
#